data_75cf30342188ed0ccc0bf8359954c642
#
_entry.id   75cf30342188ed0ccc0bf8359954c642
#
_cell.length_a   1.000
_cell.length_b   1.000
_cell.length_c   1.000
_cell.angle_alpha   90.00
_cell.angle_beta   90.00
_cell.angle_gamma   90.00
#
_symmetry.space_group_name_H-M   'P 1'
#
loop_
_entity.id
_entity.type
_entity.pdbx_description
1 polymer ?
#
loop_
_entity_poly.entity_id
_entity_poly.type
_entity_poly.pdbx_seq_one_letter_code
_entity_poly.pdbx_strand_id
1 'polypeptide(L)'
;MRESRAFRAVRAVGLTGLLLFTVLPLYVMLSTSMKPLGDVQNAFRWWPSTITFRPFVDIWSTVPLARYFLNSVIVAGCASAVSVALAVFAAYAISRYTFRGREVFRMAVLSTQMFPGILFLLPLFLIYVNIGQLTGIRLNGNLSGLVITYLTFSLPFSIWMLVGYFNSIPRDLDEAGLVDGCGPVRVLLSIVVPAARPGIVAVGIYAFMTSWSEALFASVLTDDNSKTLAVGLAEYSTQNAVYWNQIMAASLVVSLPVVLGFLLMQRYLVQGLTAGAVK
;
A
#
# COMPACT_ATOMS: atom_id res chain seq x y z
N MET A 1 -16.65 31.03 21.45
CA MET A 1 -15.71 31.09 22.62
C MET A 1 -14.37 31.62 22.13
N ARG A 2 -13.83 32.70 22.73
CA ARG A 2 -12.48 33.20 22.39
C ARG A 2 -11.45 32.34 23.12
N GLU A 3 -10.59 31.67 22.34
CA GLU A 3 -9.49 30.84 22.88
C GLU A 3 -8.55 31.71 23.74
N SER A 4 -8.14 31.22 24.92
CA SER A 4 -7.18 31.91 25.77
C SER A 4 -5.81 32.06 25.06
N ARG A 5 -5.06 33.10 25.43
CA ARG A 5 -3.70 33.33 24.87
C ARG A 5 -2.77 32.16 25.16
N ALA A 6 -2.88 31.56 26.36
CA ALA A 6 -2.09 30.43 26.80
C ALA A 6 -2.41 29.17 25.89
N PHE A 7 -3.69 28.89 25.62
CA PHE A 7 -4.09 27.80 24.77
C PHE A 7 -3.55 27.97 23.34
N ARG A 8 -3.61 29.19 22.79
CA ARG A 8 -3.04 29.48 21.46
C ARG A 8 -1.53 29.24 21.41
N ALA A 9 -0.80 29.65 22.47
CA ALA A 9 0.64 29.44 22.56
C ALA A 9 0.99 27.94 22.61
N VAL A 10 0.32 27.17 23.49
CA VAL A 10 0.52 25.70 23.59
C VAL A 10 0.20 25.00 22.27
N ARG A 11 -0.91 25.38 21.63
CA ARG A 11 -1.28 24.84 20.32
C ARG A 11 -0.22 25.17 19.25
N ALA A 12 0.26 26.41 19.21
CA ALA A 12 1.29 26.82 18.25
C ALA A 12 2.60 26.06 18.46
N VAL A 13 3.05 25.92 19.69
CA VAL A 13 4.26 25.14 20.03
C VAL A 13 4.08 23.65 19.63
N GLY A 14 2.94 23.06 19.96
CA GLY A 14 2.64 21.67 19.60
C GLY A 14 2.61 21.45 18.08
N LEU A 15 1.93 22.33 17.34
CA LEU A 15 1.86 22.26 15.88
C LEU A 15 3.24 22.50 15.23
N THR A 16 4.02 23.44 15.73
CA THR A 16 5.38 23.68 15.24
C THR A 16 6.28 22.47 15.51
N GLY A 17 6.20 21.88 16.70
CA GLY A 17 6.93 20.65 17.04
C GLY A 17 6.58 19.49 16.11
N LEU A 18 5.29 19.26 15.86
CA LEU A 18 4.83 18.24 14.91
C LEU A 18 5.29 18.52 13.48
N LEU A 19 5.23 19.78 13.04
CA LEU A 19 5.70 20.18 11.72
C LEU A 19 7.20 19.90 11.55
N LEU A 20 8.01 20.33 12.52
CA LEU A 20 9.45 20.08 12.51
C LEU A 20 9.77 18.57 12.50
N PHE A 21 9.09 17.80 13.35
CA PHE A 21 9.24 16.35 13.41
C PHE A 21 8.94 15.67 12.07
N THR A 22 7.93 16.15 11.34
CA THR A 22 7.54 15.61 10.04
C THR A 22 8.45 16.08 8.91
N VAL A 23 8.84 17.36 8.91
CA VAL A 23 9.61 17.96 7.80
C VAL A 23 11.10 17.61 7.89
N LEU A 24 11.64 17.42 9.09
CA LEU A 24 13.06 17.16 9.29
C LEU A 24 13.58 15.91 8.53
N PRO A 25 12.93 14.74 8.62
CA PRO A 25 13.37 13.57 7.84
C PRO A 25 13.31 13.82 6.32
N LEU A 26 12.28 14.50 5.84
CA LEU A 26 12.14 14.84 4.43
C LEU A 26 13.24 15.82 3.97
N TYR A 27 13.57 16.79 4.81
CA TYR A 27 14.70 17.68 4.56
C TYR A 27 16.02 16.91 4.48
N VAL A 28 16.27 15.99 5.42
CA VAL A 28 17.49 15.17 5.40
C VAL A 28 17.56 14.31 4.14
N MET A 29 16.46 13.68 3.73
CA MET A 29 16.38 12.92 2.48
C MET A 29 16.70 13.81 1.26
N LEU A 30 16.05 14.96 1.16
CA LEU A 30 16.26 15.91 0.07
C LEU A 30 17.69 16.46 0.07
N SER A 31 18.19 16.93 1.20
CA SER A 31 19.55 17.44 1.33
C SER A 31 20.59 16.38 0.98
N THR A 32 20.42 15.14 1.46
CA THR A 32 21.38 14.04 1.19
C THR A 32 21.35 13.60 -0.26
N SER A 33 20.19 13.57 -0.91
CA SER A 33 20.05 13.23 -2.33
C SER A 33 20.77 14.21 -3.27
N MET A 34 21.06 15.43 -2.79
CA MET A 34 21.73 16.48 -3.55
C MET A 34 23.21 16.66 -3.16
N LYS A 35 23.78 15.74 -2.36
CA LYS A 35 25.18 15.77 -1.92
C LYS A 35 26.08 14.89 -2.78
N PRO A 36 27.35 15.28 -3.00
CA PRO A 36 28.38 14.36 -3.44
C PRO A 36 28.52 13.19 -2.44
N LEU A 37 28.90 12.00 -2.94
CA LEU A 37 29.03 10.80 -2.09
C LEU A 37 30.01 11.00 -0.92
N GLY A 38 31.11 11.71 -1.17
CA GLY A 38 32.11 12.00 -0.11
C GLY A 38 31.57 12.84 1.06
N ASP A 39 30.61 13.74 0.81
CA ASP A 39 29.98 14.53 1.88
C ASP A 39 29.08 13.68 2.80
N VAL A 40 28.63 12.55 2.30
CA VAL A 40 27.69 11.67 3.03
C VAL A 40 28.44 10.56 3.78
N GLN A 41 29.59 10.11 3.24
CA GLN A 41 30.38 9.02 3.83
C GLN A 41 31.32 9.49 4.93
N ASN A 42 31.89 10.69 4.82
CA ASN A 42 32.98 11.13 5.70
C ASN A 42 32.51 11.87 6.96
N ALA A 43 31.43 12.65 6.88
CA ALA A 43 30.87 13.36 8.02
C ALA A 43 29.42 13.78 7.77
N PHE A 44 28.60 13.78 8.84
CA PHE A 44 27.25 14.34 8.75
C PHE A 44 27.33 15.86 8.60
N ARG A 45 26.73 16.37 7.52
CA ARG A 45 26.56 17.79 7.29
C ARG A 45 25.08 18.09 7.02
N TRP A 46 24.57 19.14 7.64
CA TRP A 46 23.19 19.59 7.39
C TRP A 46 23.04 20.11 5.96
N TRP A 47 24.02 20.85 5.45
CA TRP A 47 24.04 21.47 4.12
C TRP A 47 25.06 20.78 3.22
N PRO A 48 24.76 20.60 1.92
CA PRO A 48 25.73 20.11 0.97
C PRO A 48 26.91 21.10 0.81
N SER A 49 28.13 20.60 0.65
CA SER A 49 29.27 21.42 0.28
C SER A 49 29.10 22.02 -1.12
N THR A 50 28.56 21.19 -2.03
CA THR A 50 28.15 21.55 -3.38
C THR A 50 26.82 20.86 -3.68
N ILE A 51 25.88 21.59 -4.29
CA ILE A 51 24.61 21.01 -4.72
C ILE A 51 24.85 20.29 -6.04
N THR A 52 24.49 19.01 -6.11
CA THR A 52 24.58 18.21 -7.32
C THR A 52 23.29 17.42 -7.55
N PHE A 53 22.85 17.33 -8.80
CA PHE A 53 21.72 16.48 -9.22
C PHE A 53 22.17 15.16 -9.82
N ARG A 54 23.48 14.90 -9.83
CA ARG A 54 24.06 13.69 -10.39
C ARG A 54 23.47 12.41 -9.78
N PRO A 55 23.22 12.30 -8.46
CA PRO A 55 22.58 11.11 -7.89
C PRO A 55 21.25 10.74 -8.55
N PHE A 56 20.43 11.72 -8.96
CA PHE A 56 19.15 11.46 -9.65
C PHE A 56 19.32 10.90 -11.07
N VAL A 57 20.47 11.09 -11.68
CA VAL A 57 20.82 10.48 -12.97
C VAL A 57 21.45 9.11 -12.75
N ASP A 58 22.37 9.01 -11.80
CA ASP A 58 23.14 7.80 -11.54
C ASP A 58 22.26 6.65 -11.01
N ILE A 59 21.13 6.94 -10.32
CA ILE A 59 20.21 5.90 -9.81
C ILE A 59 19.71 4.95 -10.89
N TRP A 60 19.61 5.39 -12.14
CA TRP A 60 19.07 4.57 -13.24
C TRP A 60 20.13 3.64 -13.85
N SER A 61 21.42 3.89 -13.61
CA SER A 61 22.53 3.09 -14.12
C SER A 61 23.18 2.21 -13.07
N THR A 62 23.10 2.60 -11.78
CA THR A 62 23.68 1.81 -10.67
C THR A 62 22.92 0.51 -10.44
N VAL A 63 21.60 0.54 -10.52
CA VAL A 63 20.71 -0.62 -10.49
C VAL A 63 19.65 -0.47 -11.57
N PRO A 64 18.98 -1.55 -12.02
CA PRO A 64 17.90 -1.47 -13.01
C PRO A 64 16.60 -0.92 -12.41
N LEU A 65 16.65 0.29 -11.83
CA LEU A 65 15.58 0.93 -11.06
C LEU A 65 14.27 1.04 -11.86
N ALA A 66 14.34 1.31 -13.16
CA ALA A 66 13.16 1.40 -14.02
C ALA A 66 12.39 0.07 -14.09
N ARG A 67 13.10 -1.06 -14.14
CA ARG A 67 12.51 -2.40 -14.11
C ARG A 67 11.85 -2.65 -12.76
N TYR A 68 12.54 -2.37 -11.67
CA TYR A 68 12.00 -2.55 -10.32
C TYR A 68 10.76 -1.68 -10.08
N PHE A 69 10.78 -0.45 -10.62
CA PHE A 69 9.63 0.43 -10.60
C PHE A 69 8.42 -0.20 -11.35
N LEU A 70 8.64 -0.65 -12.58
CA LEU A 70 7.59 -1.29 -13.38
C LEU A 70 7.06 -2.56 -12.70
N ASN A 71 7.93 -3.40 -12.15
CA ASN A 71 7.55 -4.59 -11.40
C ASN A 71 6.65 -4.22 -10.20
N SER A 72 7.04 -3.19 -9.43
CA SER A 72 6.23 -2.73 -8.29
C SER A 72 4.86 -2.20 -8.72
N VAL A 73 4.79 -1.43 -9.82
CA VAL A 73 3.50 -0.94 -10.36
C VAL A 73 2.61 -2.11 -10.78
N ILE A 74 3.17 -3.10 -11.49
CA ILE A 74 2.43 -4.28 -11.93
C ILE A 74 1.93 -5.08 -10.73
N VAL A 75 2.82 -5.42 -9.79
CA VAL A 75 2.46 -6.26 -8.63
C VAL A 75 1.46 -5.55 -7.73
N ALA A 76 1.73 -4.32 -7.32
CA ALA A 76 0.84 -3.58 -6.44
C ALA A 76 -0.49 -3.24 -7.13
N GLY A 77 -0.46 -2.89 -8.43
CA GLY A 77 -1.64 -2.61 -9.23
C GLY A 77 -2.53 -3.85 -9.39
N CYS A 78 -1.95 -4.98 -9.80
CA CYS A 78 -2.70 -6.24 -9.95
C CYS A 78 -3.23 -6.75 -8.61
N ALA A 79 -2.39 -6.79 -7.56
CA ALA A 79 -2.81 -7.25 -6.24
C ALA A 79 -3.94 -6.39 -5.67
N SER A 80 -3.85 -5.06 -5.76
CA SER A 80 -4.91 -4.16 -5.28
C SER A 80 -6.19 -4.30 -6.10
N ALA A 81 -6.11 -4.35 -7.43
CA ALA A 81 -7.29 -4.48 -8.29
C ALA A 81 -8.04 -5.79 -8.03
N VAL A 82 -7.32 -6.92 -7.96
CA VAL A 82 -7.92 -8.23 -7.67
C VAL A 82 -8.44 -8.28 -6.23
N SER A 83 -7.70 -7.74 -5.25
CA SER A 83 -8.15 -7.67 -3.85
C SER A 83 -9.45 -6.90 -3.73
N VAL A 84 -9.55 -5.70 -4.35
CA VAL A 84 -10.78 -4.89 -4.34
C VAL A 84 -11.93 -5.63 -5.01
N ALA A 85 -11.70 -6.21 -6.18
CA ALA A 85 -12.74 -6.94 -6.91
C ALA A 85 -13.31 -8.09 -6.06
N LEU A 86 -12.45 -8.94 -5.51
CA LEU A 86 -12.87 -10.06 -4.65
C LEU A 86 -13.54 -9.58 -3.36
N ALA A 87 -12.98 -8.52 -2.75
CA ALA A 87 -13.52 -7.96 -1.51
C ALA A 87 -14.91 -7.35 -1.70
N VAL A 88 -15.21 -6.73 -2.84
CA VAL A 88 -16.54 -6.19 -3.19
C VAL A 88 -17.59 -7.30 -3.18
N PHE A 89 -17.33 -8.42 -3.86
CA PHE A 89 -18.29 -9.54 -3.89
C PHE A 89 -18.44 -10.21 -2.53
N ALA A 90 -17.32 -10.48 -1.84
CA ALA A 90 -17.33 -11.11 -0.51
C ALA A 90 -18.03 -10.21 0.53
N ALA A 91 -17.72 -8.92 0.56
CA ALA A 91 -18.33 -7.96 1.47
C ALA A 91 -19.81 -7.78 1.20
N TYR A 92 -20.25 -7.76 -0.06
CA TYR A 92 -21.65 -7.70 -0.43
C TYR A 92 -22.41 -8.93 0.08
N ALA A 93 -21.86 -10.13 -0.16
CA ALA A 93 -22.45 -11.36 0.34
C ALA A 93 -22.58 -11.36 1.88
N ILE A 94 -21.53 -10.95 2.57
CA ILE A 94 -21.52 -10.89 4.04
C ILE A 94 -22.47 -9.81 4.58
N SER A 95 -22.58 -8.66 3.94
CA SER A 95 -23.39 -7.54 4.46
C SER A 95 -24.89 -7.70 4.17
N ARG A 96 -25.26 -8.32 3.04
CA ARG A 96 -26.65 -8.38 2.56
C ARG A 96 -27.35 -9.70 2.83
N TYR A 97 -26.61 -10.81 2.79
CA TYR A 97 -27.22 -12.14 2.92
C TYR A 97 -26.97 -12.75 4.29
N THR A 98 -27.98 -13.51 4.77
CA THR A 98 -27.87 -14.38 5.93
C THR A 98 -27.67 -15.82 5.46
N PHE A 99 -26.52 -16.41 5.75
CA PHE A 99 -26.20 -17.80 5.40
C PHE A 99 -25.52 -18.52 6.58
N ARG A 100 -25.65 -19.85 6.60
CA ARG A 100 -25.01 -20.67 7.64
C ARG A 100 -23.48 -20.54 7.51
N GLY A 101 -22.81 -20.22 8.63
CA GLY A 101 -21.36 -20.04 8.65
C GLY A 101 -20.87 -18.61 8.40
N ARG A 102 -21.75 -17.62 8.15
CA ARG A 102 -21.39 -16.22 7.94
C ARG A 102 -20.44 -15.66 9.01
N GLU A 103 -20.79 -15.87 10.30
CA GLU A 103 -19.98 -15.37 11.41
C GLU A 103 -18.65 -16.13 11.53
N VAL A 104 -18.67 -17.45 11.29
CA VAL A 104 -17.44 -18.25 11.26
C VAL A 104 -16.49 -17.76 10.16
N PHE A 105 -17.02 -17.52 8.96
CA PHE A 105 -16.23 -16.98 7.86
C PHE A 105 -15.66 -15.61 8.21
N ARG A 106 -16.47 -14.70 8.77
CA ARG A 106 -16.04 -13.36 9.19
C ARG A 106 -14.92 -13.42 10.23
N MET A 107 -15.09 -14.30 11.25
CA MET A 107 -14.07 -14.52 12.26
C MET A 107 -12.79 -15.15 11.67
N ALA A 108 -12.92 -16.13 10.78
CA ALA A 108 -11.79 -16.77 10.13
C ALA A 108 -10.97 -15.75 9.33
N VAL A 109 -11.63 -14.89 8.54
CA VAL A 109 -10.98 -13.82 7.78
C VAL A 109 -10.22 -12.87 8.71
N LEU A 110 -10.80 -12.44 9.83
CA LEU A 110 -10.13 -11.58 10.79
C LEU A 110 -8.98 -12.29 11.50
N SER A 111 -9.13 -13.57 11.85
CA SER A 111 -8.11 -14.36 12.53
C SER A 111 -6.82 -14.46 11.72
N THR A 112 -6.89 -14.45 10.39
CA THR A 112 -5.69 -14.47 9.55
C THR A 112 -4.79 -13.25 9.77
N GLN A 113 -5.36 -12.10 10.19
CA GLN A 113 -4.61 -10.87 10.46
C GLN A 113 -3.88 -10.89 11.82
N MET A 114 -4.22 -11.85 12.69
CA MET A 114 -3.57 -11.96 14.01
C MET A 114 -2.22 -12.69 13.94
N PHE A 115 -1.97 -13.40 12.85
CA PHE A 115 -0.70 -14.10 12.67
C PHE A 115 0.35 -13.17 12.08
N PRO A 116 1.57 -13.15 12.65
CA PRO A 116 2.69 -12.43 12.05
C PRO A 116 2.98 -12.95 10.64
N GLY A 117 2.90 -12.08 9.62
CA GLY A 117 3.09 -12.48 8.22
C GLY A 117 4.41 -13.22 7.96
N ILE A 118 5.48 -12.84 8.65
CA ILE A 118 6.80 -13.47 8.52
C ILE A 118 6.79 -15.00 8.74
N LEU A 119 5.87 -15.51 9.57
CA LEU A 119 5.78 -16.96 9.83
C LEU A 119 5.32 -17.75 8.59
N PHE A 120 4.66 -17.09 7.65
CA PHE A 120 4.22 -17.71 6.40
C PHE A 120 5.30 -17.71 5.31
N LEU A 121 6.42 -17.01 5.51
CA LEU A 121 7.44 -16.82 4.48
C LEU A 121 8.01 -18.16 3.99
N LEU A 122 8.53 -18.99 4.90
CA LEU A 122 9.11 -20.28 4.54
C LEU A 122 8.08 -21.28 4.03
N PRO A 123 6.92 -21.49 4.70
CA PRO A 123 5.87 -22.35 4.16
C PRO A 123 5.41 -21.96 2.75
N LEU A 124 5.23 -20.67 2.49
CA LEU A 124 4.78 -20.18 1.19
C LEU A 124 5.86 -20.39 0.11
N PHE A 125 7.12 -20.12 0.43
CA PHE A 125 8.25 -20.43 -0.46
C PHE A 125 8.27 -21.91 -0.85
N LEU A 126 8.15 -22.82 0.13
CA LEU A 126 8.12 -24.27 -0.13
C LEU A 126 6.91 -24.69 -0.98
N ILE A 127 5.73 -24.11 -0.72
CA ILE A 127 4.54 -24.34 -1.54
C ILE A 127 4.79 -23.92 -2.99
N TYR A 128 5.37 -22.74 -3.24
CA TYR A 128 5.65 -22.26 -4.59
C TYR A 128 6.69 -23.12 -5.33
N VAL A 129 7.73 -23.57 -4.62
CA VAL A 129 8.71 -24.50 -5.18
C VAL A 129 8.05 -25.83 -5.56
N ASN A 130 7.23 -26.41 -4.67
CA ASN A 130 6.52 -27.66 -4.93
C ASN A 130 5.52 -27.55 -6.09
N ILE A 131 4.76 -26.45 -6.17
CA ILE A 131 3.87 -26.19 -7.30
C ILE A 131 4.69 -26.16 -8.60
N GLY A 132 5.83 -25.48 -8.62
CA GLY A 132 6.72 -25.44 -9.76
C GLY A 132 7.22 -26.82 -10.21
N GLN A 133 7.59 -27.68 -9.25
CA GLN A 133 8.04 -29.04 -9.52
C GLN A 133 6.93 -29.96 -10.06
N LEU A 134 5.71 -29.83 -9.51
CA LEU A 134 4.59 -30.71 -9.87
C LEU A 134 3.88 -30.29 -11.16
N THR A 135 3.78 -28.98 -11.42
CA THR A 135 2.96 -28.45 -12.52
C THR A 135 3.74 -27.76 -13.62
N GLY A 136 5.03 -27.45 -13.40
CA GLY A 136 5.83 -26.61 -14.27
C GLY A 136 5.55 -25.10 -14.15
N ILE A 137 4.54 -24.68 -13.34
CA ILE A 137 4.17 -23.29 -13.14
C ILE A 137 5.11 -22.65 -12.11
N ARG A 138 6.00 -21.78 -12.55
CA ARG A 138 6.94 -21.08 -11.67
C ARG A 138 6.28 -19.88 -11.01
N LEU A 139 5.97 -19.99 -9.71
CA LEU A 139 5.51 -18.87 -8.89
C LEU A 139 6.67 -18.19 -8.16
N ASN A 140 7.68 -18.95 -7.73
CA ASN A 140 8.90 -18.42 -7.17
C ASN A 140 9.76 -17.79 -8.28
N GLY A 141 10.32 -16.60 -8.02
CA GLY A 141 11.05 -15.82 -9.02
C GLY A 141 10.15 -15.10 -10.05
N ASN A 142 8.83 -15.04 -9.82
CA ASN A 142 7.89 -14.46 -10.77
C ASN A 142 6.94 -13.44 -10.11
N LEU A 143 6.54 -12.39 -10.85
CA LEU A 143 5.61 -11.36 -10.37
C LEU A 143 4.24 -11.94 -9.99
N SER A 144 3.78 -12.99 -10.68
CA SER A 144 2.50 -13.66 -10.36
C SER A 144 2.50 -14.26 -8.95
N GLY A 145 3.61 -14.83 -8.50
CA GLY A 145 3.76 -15.34 -7.14
C GLY A 145 3.65 -14.23 -6.10
N LEU A 146 4.25 -13.06 -6.35
CA LEU A 146 4.10 -11.90 -5.48
C LEU A 146 2.66 -11.39 -5.44
N VAL A 147 1.98 -11.31 -6.59
CA VAL A 147 0.57 -10.90 -6.64
C VAL A 147 -0.29 -11.80 -5.76
N ILE A 148 -0.14 -13.13 -5.86
CA ILE A 148 -0.87 -14.10 -5.04
C ILE A 148 -0.53 -13.93 -3.57
N THR A 149 0.77 -13.76 -3.25
CA THR A 149 1.22 -13.51 -1.87
C THR A 149 0.57 -12.26 -1.28
N TYR A 150 0.58 -11.15 -2.01
CA TYR A 150 0.05 -9.88 -1.53
C TYR A 150 -1.47 -9.88 -1.41
N LEU A 151 -2.17 -10.64 -2.25
CA LEU A 151 -3.59 -10.91 -2.08
C LEU A 151 -3.90 -11.59 -0.74
N THR A 152 -3.07 -12.55 -0.34
CA THR A 152 -3.27 -13.28 0.92
C THR A 152 -3.29 -12.34 2.13
N PHE A 153 -2.51 -11.26 2.10
CA PHE A 153 -2.44 -10.29 3.20
C PHE A 153 -3.40 -9.11 3.05
N SER A 154 -3.66 -8.63 1.83
CA SER A 154 -4.51 -7.46 1.61
C SER A 154 -6.00 -7.78 1.61
N LEU A 155 -6.40 -8.95 1.08
CA LEU A 155 -7.80 -9.32 0.89
C LEU A 155 -8.60 -9.41 2.19
N PRO A 156 -8.13 -10.03 3.29
CA PRO A 156 -8.90 -10.12 4.52
C PRO A 156 -9.30 -8.77 5.11
N PHE A 157 -8.36 -7.85 5.18
CA PHE A 157 -8.64 -6.49 5.67
C PHE A 157 -9.53 -5.71 4.70
N SER A 158 -9.35 -5.90 3.39
CA SER A 158 -10.19 -5.30 2.34
C SER A 158 -11.65 -5.74 2.48
N ILE A 159 -11.89 -7.03 2.71
CA ILE A 159 -13.24 -7.56 2.96
C ILE A 159 -13.83 -6.93 4.21
N TRP A 160 -13.09 -6.94 5.32
CA TRP A 160 -13.57 -6.41 6.59
C TRP A 160 -13.96 -4.94 6.49
N MET A 161 -13.12 -4.13 5.87
CA MET A 161 -13.34 -2.70 5.68
C MET A 161 -14.57 -2.43 4.79
N LEU A 162 -14.72 -3.18 3.68
CA LEU A 162 -15.88 -3.04 2.80
C LEU A 162 -17.17 -3.54 3.44
N VAL A 163 -17.15 -4.58 4.28
CA VAL A 163 -18.32 -5.01 5.04
C VAL A 163 -18.83 -3.88 5.95
N GLY A 164 -17.90 -3.19 6.65
CA GLY A 164 -18.25 -2.03 7.47
C GLY A 164 -18.90 -0.92 6.64
N TYR A 165 -18.32 -0.63 5.47
CA TYR A 165 -18.83 0.40 4.58
C TYR A 165 -20.19 0.03 3.97
N PHE A 166 -20.37 -1.17 3.47
CA PHE A 166 -21.65 -1.63 2.90
C PHE A 166 -22.78 -1.67 3.93
N ASN A 167 -22.46 -1.98 5.19
CA ASN A 167 -23.45 -1.93 6.28
C ASN A 167 -23.94 -0.50 6.57
N SER A 168 -23.20 0.54 6.20
CA SER A 168 -23.63 1.94 6.33
C SER A 168 -24.55 2.41 5.20
N ILE A 169 -24.65 1.65 4.12
CA ILE A 169 -25.55 1.93 2.99
C ILE A 169 -26.93 1.34 3.28
N PRO A 170 -28.03 2.15 3.22
CA PRO A 170 -29.39 1.67 3.44
C PRO A 170 -29.74 0.49 2.53
N ARG A 171 -30.41 -0.52 3.07
CA ARG A 171 -30.87 -1.70 2.32
C ARG A 171 -31.99 -1.39 1.35
N ASP A 172 -32.74 -0.34 1.60
CA ASP A 172 -33.85 0.12 0.74
C ASP A 172 -33.40 0.36 -0.70
N LEU A 173 -32.10 0.71 -0.89
CA LEU A 173 -31.53 0.88 -2.25
C LEU A 173 -31.41 -0.47 -2.98
N ASP A 174 -31.06 -1.53 -2.27
CA ASP A 174 -31.01 -2.89 -2.82
C ASP A 174 -32.42 -3.38 -3.16
N GLU A 175 -33.39 -3.14 -2.26
CA GLU A 175 -34.79 -3.54 -2.43
C GLU A 175 -35.44 -2.80 -3.61
N ALA A 176 -35.22 -1.49 -3.73
CA ALA A 176 -35.71 -0.71 -4.86
C ALA A 176 -35.17 -1.26 -6.19
N GLY A 177 -33.86 -1.58 -6.27
CA GLY A 177 -33.28 -2.17 -7.46
C GLY A 177 -33.88 -3.53 -7.82
N LEU A 178 -34.21 -4.37 -6.79
CA LEU A 178 -34.88 -5.66 -7.02
C LEU A 178 -36.32 -5.47 -7.53
N VAL A 179 -37.06 -4.48 -7.01
CA VAL A 179 -38.43 -4.14 -7.48
C VAL A 179 -38.40 -3.66 -8.93
N ASP A 180 -37.35 -2.91 -9.31
CA ASP A 180 -37.09 -2.48 -10.69
C ASP A 180 -36.65 -3.61 -11.63
N GLY A 181 -36.64 -4.88 -11.15
CA GLY A 181 -36.30 -6.06 -11.95
C GLY A 181 -34.80 -6.30 -12.12
N CYS A 182 -33.94 -5.62 -11.37
CA CYS A 182 -32.50 -5.89 -11.39
C CYS A 182 -32.20 -7.19 -10.65
N GLY A 183 -31.35 -8.05 -11.23
CA GLY A 183 -30.78 -9.18 -10.49
C GLY A 183 -29.72 -8.72 -9.47
N PRO A 184 -29.37 -9.57 -8.45
CA PRO A 184 -28.47 -9.19 -7.35
C PRO A 184 -27.11 -8.64 -7.78
N VAL A 185 -26.50 -9.21 -8.81
CA VAL A 185 -25.21 -8.73 -9.34
C VAL A 185 -25.36 -7.35 -9.98
N ARG A 186 -26.47 -7.09 -10.65
CA ARG A 186 -26.75 -5.79 -11.24
C ARG A 186 -27.02 -4.73 -10.17
N VAL A 187 -27.74 -5.08 -9.09
CA VAL A 187 -27.91 -4.22 -7.91
C VAL A 187 -26.53 -3.88 -7.31
N LEU A 188 -25.67 -4.88 -7.09
CA LEU A 188 -24.32 -4.64 -6.60
C LEU A 188 -23.55 -3.66 -7.50
N LEU A 189 -23.43 -3.95 -8.79
CA LEU A 189 -22.56 -3.19 -9.68
C LEU A 189 -23.11 -1.81 -10.07
N SER A 190 -24.44 -1.68 -10.19
CA SER A 190 -25.06 -0.44 -10.68
C SER A 190 -25.58 0.47 -9.58
N ILE A 191 -25.79 -0.01 -8.35
CA ILE A 191 -26.34 0.75 -7.24
C ILE A 191 -25.35 0.81 -6.08
N VAL A 192 -24.95 -0.35 -5.51
CA VAL A 192 -24.14 -0.41 -4.29
C VAL A 192 -22.70 0.04 -4.55
N VAL A 193 -22.06 -0.44 -5.61
CA VAL A 193 -20.66 -0.06 -5.95
C VAL A 193 -20.53 1.45 -6.21
N PRO A 194 -21.40 2.11 -6.99
CA PRO A 194 -21.39 3.56 -7.14
C PRO A 194 -21.61 4.32 -5.83
N ALA A 195 -22.53 3.87 -4.98
CA ALA A 195 -22.77 4.45 -3.66
C ALA A 195 -21.57 4.26 -2.70
N ALA A 196 -20.87 3.12 -2.83
CA ALA A 196 -19.70 2.76 -2.03
C ALA A 196 -18.35 3.28 -2.58
N ARG A 197 -18.34 4.07 -3.66
CA ARG A 197 -17.09 4.55 -4.29
C ARG A 197 -16.02 5.04 -3.29
N PRO A 198 -16.36 5.89 -2.30
CA PRO A 198 -15.34 6.36 -1.35
C PRO A 198 -14.69 5.22 -0.54
N GLY A 199 -15.47 4.25 -0.09
CA GLY A 199 -14.99 3.08 0.64
C GLY A 199 -14.13 2.17 -0.25
N ILE A 200 -14.56 1.92 -1.49
CA ILE A 200 -13.83 1.10 -2.46
C ILE A 200 -12.48 1.74 -2.80
N VAL A 201 -12.46 3.06 -3.02
CA VAL A 201 -11.21 3.80 -3.26
C VAL A 201 -10.28 3.70 -2.04
N ALA A 202 -10.79 3.86 -0.83
CA ALA A 202 -10.00 3.74 0.40
C ALA A 202 -9.37 2.35 0.55
N VAL A 203 -10.12 1.29 0.26
CA VAL A 203 -9.62 -0.10 0.26
C VAL A 203 -8.58 -0.31 -0.84
N GLY A 204 -8.80 0.23 -2.03
CA GLY A 204 -7.84 0.17 -3.14
C GLY A 204 -6.50 0.83 -2.79
N ILE A 205 -6.55 2.01 -2.17
CA ILE A 205 -5.34 2.70 -1.68
C ILE A 205 -4.63 1.83 -0.63
N TYR A 206 -5.36 1.31 0.34
CA TYR A 206 -4.78 0.44 1.37
C TYR A 206 -4.07 -0.77 0.76
N ALA A 207 -4.74 -1.51 -0.12
CA ALA A 207 -4.19 -2.69 -0.77
C ALA A 207 -2.97 -2.35 -1.63
N PHE A 208 -3.01 -1.23 -2.36
CA PHE A 208 -1.89 -0.74 -3.16
C PHE A 208 -0.69 -0.37 -2.28
N MET A 209 -0.89 0.45 -1.24
CA MET A 209 0.19 0.89 -0.35
C MET A 209 0.84 -0.26 0.39
N THR A 210 0.05 -1.23 0.86
CA THR A 210 0.54 -2.43 1.54
C THR A 210 1.42 -3.25 0.59
N SER A 211 0.98 -3.46 -0.66
CA SER A 211 1.74 -4.18 -1.68
C SER A 211 2.98 -3.42 -2.16
N TRP A 212 2.89 -2.08 -2.26
CA TRP A 212 3.98 -1.22 -2.71
C TRP A 212 5.17 -1.20 -1.74
N SER A 213 4.89 -1.16 -0.45
CA SER A 213 5.91 -1.07 0.60
C SER A 213 6.44 -2.43 1.07
N GLU A 214 5.89 -3.52 0.55
CA GLU A 214 6.27 -4.86 0.97
C GLU A 214 7.66 -5.23 0.44
N ALA A 215 8.57 -5.58 1.33
CA ALA A 215 9.95 -5.92 1.02
C ALA A 215 10.34 -7.35 1.46
N LEU A 216 9.69 -7.87 2.50
CA LEU A 216 10.11 -9.12 3.13
C LEU A 216 9.86 -10.32 2.21
N PHE A 217 8.63 -10.48 1.73
CA PHE A 217 8.29 -11.56 0.80
C PHE A 217 8.94 -11.35 -0.56
N ALA A 218 9.01 -10.08 -1.02
CA ALA A 218 9.70 -9.78 -2.27
C ALA A 218 11.18 -10.17 -2.22
N SER A 219 11.89 -9.98 -1.11
CA SER A 219 13.32 -10.33 -1.00
C SER A 219 13.59 -11.83 -1.13
N VAL A 220 12.62 -12.69 -0.81
CA VAL A 220 12.77 -14.16 -0.83
C VAL A 220 12.11 -14.79 -2.07
N LEU A 221 11.00 -14.21 -2.55
CA LEU A 221 10.20 -14.79 -3.61
C LEU A 221 10.54 -14.23 -5.01
N THR A 222 11.47 -13.27 -5.12
CA THR A 222 11.89 -12.70 -6.41
C THR A 222 13.28 -13.15 -6.82
N ASP A 223 13.55 -13.08 -8.11
CA ASP A 223 14.87 -13.18 -8.72
C ASP A 223 15.32 -11.83 -9.30
N ASP A 224 16.45 -11.79 -9.98
CA ASP A 224 17.02 -10.54 -10.53
C ASP A 224 16.10 -9.81 -11.53
N ASN A 225 15.16 -10.53 -12.16
CA ASN A 225 14.23 -9.95 -13.13
C ASN A 225 12.91 -9.50 -12.51
N SER A 226 12.53 -10.07 -11.37
CA SER A 226 11.24 -9.86 -10.71
C SER A 226 11.31 -9.00 -9.45
N LYS A 227 12.50 -8.52 -9.06
CA LYS A 227 12.68 -7.62 -7.90
C LYS A 227 11.76 -6.41 -7.99
N THR A 228 11.21 -6.04 -6.82
CA THR A 228 10.41 -4.82 -6.64
C THR A 228 11.28 -3.66 -6.16
N LEU A 229 10.74 -2.45 -6.17
CA LEU A 229 11.42 -1.26 -5.67
C LEU A 229 11.91 -1.40 -4.24
N ALA A 230 11.08 -1.97 -3.36
CA ALA A 230 11.42 -2.11 -1.94
C ALA A 230 12.69 -2.96 -1.74
N VAL A 231 12.86 -4.01 -2.55
CA VAL A 231 14.09 -4.83 -2.56
C VAL A 231 15.22 -4.11 -3.30
N GLY A 232 14.92 -3.50 -4.44
CA GLY A 232 15.92 -2.84 -5.28
C GLY A 232 16.61 -1.65 -4.62
N LEU A 233 15.95 -0.95 -3.70
CA LEU A 233 16.58 0.12 -2.92
C LEU A 233 17.72 -0.39 -2.03
N ALA A 234 17.67 -1.63 -1.58
CA ALA A 234 18.75 -2.22 -0.80
C ALA A 234 20.02 -2.49 -1.63
N GLU A 235 19.91 -2.61 -2.95
CA GLU A 235 21.05 -2.90 -3.84
C GLU A 235 22.01 -1.71 -4.02
N TYR A 236 21.60 -0.49 -3.65
CA TYR A 236 22.53 0.65 -3.55
C TYR A 236 23.51 0.51 -2.36
N SER A 237 23.32 -0.49 -1.51
CA SER A 237 24.27 -0.88 -0.47
C SER A 237 25.01 -2.13 -0.92
N THR A 238 26.28 -1.98 -1.31
CA THR A 238 27.15 -3.06 -1.74
C THR A 238 28.11 -3.44 -0.62
N GLN A 239 28.87 -4.54 -0.80
CA GLN A 239 29.91 -4.95 0.17
C GLN A 239 31.03 -3.90 0.33
N ASN A 240 31.29 -3.09 -0.73
CA ASN A 240 32.40 -2.14 -0.77
C ASN A 240 31.99 -0.70 -0.47
N ALA A 241 30.74 -0.32 -0.70
CA ALA A 241 30.25 1.04 -0.52
C ALA A 241 28.74 1.10 -0.34
N VAL A 242 28.30 2.08 0.43
CA VAL A 242 26.88 2.44 0.54
C VAL A 242 26.66 3.78 -0.14
N TYR A 243 25.84 3.80 -1.18
CA TYR A 243 25.54 4.99 -1.96
C TYR A 243 24.37 5.76 -1.36
N TRP A 244 24.54 6.31 -0.16
CA TRP A 244 23.46 6.98 0.60
C TRP A 244 22.77 8.10 -0.18
N ASN A 245 23.52 8.88 -0.97
CA ASN A 245 22.94 9.93 -1.80
C ASN A 245 22.02 9.36 -2.88
N GLN A 246 22.38 8.23 -3.49
CA GLN A 246 21.54 7.55 -4.47
C GLN A 246 20.33 6.86 -3.80
N ILE A 247 20.50 6.24 -2.63
CA ILE A 247 19.37 5.69 -1.85
C ILE A 247 18.33 6.78 -1.58
N MET A 248 18.76 7.96 -1.14
CA MET A 248 17.85 9.06 -0.85
C MET A 248 17.21 9.64 -2.13
N ALA A 249 17.98 9.75 -3.21
CA ALA A 249 17.45 10.18 -4.51
C ALA A 249 16.42 9.19 -5.07
N ALA A 250 16.74 7.89 -5.05
CA ALA A 250 15.84 6.84 -5.49
C ALA A 250 14.57 6.79 -4.62
N SER A 251 14.70 6.89 -3.29
CA SER A 251 13.57 6.93 -2.37
C SER A 251 12.63 8.10 -2.63
N LEU A 252 13.14 9.29 -2.95
CA LEU A 252 12.33 10.44 -3.35
C LEU A 252 11.58 10.17 -4.65
N VAL A 253 12.26 9.66 -5.67
CA VAL A 253 11.64 9.34 -6.98
C VAL A 253 10.56 8.27 -6.81
N VAL A 254 10.84 7.21 -6.05
CA VAL A 254 9.93 6.08 -5.78
C VAL A 254 8.71 6.51 -4.95
N SER A 255 8.84 7.51 -4.09
CA SER A 255 7.72 8.03 -3.30
C SER A 255 6.72 8.86 -4.12
N LEU A 256 7.13 9.44 -5.25
CA LEU A 256 6.28 10.32 -6.05
C LEU A 256 4.95 9.70 -6.48
N PRO A 257 4.87 8.46 -7.02
CA PRO A 257 3.61 7.86 -7.41
C PRO A 257 2.64 7.67 -6.25
N VAL A 258 3.17 7.29 -5.07
CA VAL A 258 2.37 7.11 -3.86
C VAL A 258 1.82 8.44 -3.37
N VAL A 259 2.67 9.47 -3.31
CA VAL A 259 2.26 10.84 -2.93
C VAL A 259 1.23 11.39 -3.90
N LEU A 260 1.46 11.27 -5.20
CA LEU A 260 0.51 11.71 -6.23
C LEU A 260 -0.81 10.95 -6.14
N GLY A 261 -0.76 9.62 -6.00
CA GLY A 261 -1.93 8.78 -5.78
C GLY A 261 -2.73 9.23 -4.56
N PHE A 262 -2.06 9.46 -3.43
CA PHE A 262 -2.68 9.97 -2.21
C PHE A 262 -3.33 11.35 -2.43
N LEU A 263 -2.63 12.31 -3.04
CA LEU A 263 -3.16 13.65 -3.28
C LEU A 263 -4.40 13.65 -4.17
N LEU A 264 -4.46 12.78 -5.17
CA LEU A 264 -5.62 12.62 -6.04
C LEU A 264 -6.81 11.99 -5.31
N MET A 265 -6.54 11.09 -4.37
CA MET A 265 -7.55 10.26 -3.73
C MET A 265 -7.94 10.74 -2.32
N GLN A 266 -7.21 11.67 -1.70
CA GLN A 266 -7.45 12.17 -0.33
C GLN A 266 -8.87 12.65 -0.07
N ARG A 267 -9.53 13.25 -1.09
CA ARG A 267 -10.94 13.71 -0.98
C ARG A 267 -11.91 12.56 -0.70
N TYR A 268 -11.65 11.37 -1.23
CA TYR A 268 -12.48 10.18 -0.99
C TYR A 268 -12.20 9.56 0.39
N LEU A 269 -10.95 9.62 0.86
CA LEU A 269 -10.57 9.16 2.21
C LEU A 269 -11.26 9.99 3.30
N VAL A 270 -11.26 11.32 3.17
CA VAL A 270 -11.91 12.20 4.15
C VAL A 270 -13.42 11.94 4.21
N GLN A 271 -14.08 11.76 3.06
CA GLN A 271 -15.51 11.44 3.01
C GLN A 271 -15.82 10.07 3.63
N GLY A 272 -14.97 9.05 3.42
CA GLY A 272 -15.15 7.72 3.99
C GLY A 272 -14.97 7.66 5.51
N LEU A 273 -14.02 8.41 6.05
CA LEU A 273 -13.75 8.46 7.50
C LEU A 273 -14.81 9.26 8.27
N THR A 274 -15.36 10.31 7.67
CA THR A 274 -16.39 11.16 8.30
C THR A 274 -17.77 10.52 8.27
N ALA A 275 -18.10 9.70 7.27
CA ALA A 275 -19.36 8.97 7.21
C ALA A 275 -19.56 7.97 8.36
N GLY A 276 -18.47 7.46 8.95
CA GLY A 276 -18.50 6.59 10.14
C GLY A 276 -18.49 7.31 11.49
N ALA A 277 -18.20 8.62 11.51
CA ALA A 277 -18.05 9.41 12.74
C ALA A 277 -19.31 10.19 13.13
N VAL A 278 -20.30 10.31 12.26
CA VAL A 278 -21.60 10.94 12.53
C VAL A 278 -22.61 9.83 12.84
N LYS A 279 -22.72 9.50 14.11
CA LYS A 279 -23.83 8.80 14.72
C LYS A 279 -24.65 9.77 15.55
#